data_1cf0fede8e0bfad6aea6337faaa4c51f
#
_entry.id   1cf0fede8e0bfad6aea6337faaa4c51f
#
_cell.length_a   1.000
_cell.length_b   1.000
_cell.length_c   1.000
_cell.angle_alpha   90.00
_cell.angle_beta   90.00
_cell.angle_gamma   90.00
#
_symmetry.space_group_name_H-M   'P 1'
#
loop_
_entity.id
_entity.type
_entity.pdbx_description
1 polymer ?
#
loop_
_entity_poly.entity_id
_entity_poly.type
_entity_poly.pdbx_seq_one_letter_code
_entity_poly.pdbx_strand_id
1 'polypeptide(L)'
;PREWAIADWVGMGHVTLQAGRGGVGKTLILQQQLSCASIGKAFLGAIDECLVSLAWCAEDDAHELARRQIAIAGWLNVPIGMFKGFLHVYALAGVECALMTHQGHTLKPTKRATELWEQINDHKARVVGLDNIAHLFAGNENDRYEVTTFVNMLTGMCIAANAAIILNAHPGKAAESEFSGSTAWENAARGRLYLSRTPPGEDDSNADDAGLIRYLSRRKANYSGRDSKRFVYQDGTLRPDDEPIDNSPFIQGLKSKKAHRVVLDGMRKLKEMGIFGNHSSSTPNYLPKILISYALTEGLHVSELERSMRELMKAGEIKVERVGQYANRTPKYGLVIV
;
A
#
# COMPACT_ATOMS: atom_id res chain seq x y z
N PRO A 1 4.56 -31.42 -7.74
CA PRO A 1 3.77 -30.21 -7.52
C PRO A 1 4.66 -29.00 -7.55
N ARG A 2 4.11 -27.83 -7.93
CA ARG A 2 4.87 -26.58 -7.89
C ARG A 2 4.85 -26.05 -6.46
N GLU A 3 6.00 -25.53 -6.01
CA GLU A 3 6.11 -24.88 -4.71
C GLU A 3 5.81 -23.37 -4.84
N TRP A 4 5.11 -22.85 -3.85
CA TRP A 4 4.69 -21.45 -3.76
C TRP A 4 5.12 -20.85 -2.42
N ALA A 5 5.61 -19.63 -2.45
CA ALA A 5 5.74 -18.81 -1.24
C ALA A 5 4.39 -18.24 -0.81
N ILE A 6 3.60 -17.80 -1.80
CA ILE A 6 2.20 -17.39 -1.65
C ILE A 6 1.45 -18.09 -2.79
N ALA A 7 0.54 -18.98 -2.45
CA ALA A 7 -0.14 -19.84 -3.42
C ALA A 7 -0.74 -19.03 -4.59
N ASP A 8 -0.44 -19.44 -5.80
CA ASP A 8 -0.82 -18.81 -7.06
C ASP A 8 -0.24 -17.41 -7.34
N TRP A 9 0.38 -16.72 -6.37
CA TRP A 9 0.86 -15.35 -6.52
C TRP A 9 2.38 -15.24 -6.60
N VAL A 10 3.11 -15.94 -5.75
CA VAL A 10 4.57 -15.88 -5.67
C VAL A 10 5.17 -17.28 -5.70
N GLY A 11 5.75 -17.65 -6.83
CA GLY A 11 6.34 -18.98 -7.04
C GLY A 11 7.74 -19.08 -6.46
N MET A 12 8.08 -20.24 -5.86
CA MET A 12 9.44 -20.56 -5.43
C MET A 12 10.37 -20.73 -6.65
N GLY A 13 11.66 -20.42 -6.47
CA GLY A 13 12.68 -20.50 -7.51
C GLY A 13 12.58 -19.39 -8.58
N HIS A 14 11.77 -18.35 -8.36
CA HIS A 14 11.48 -17.33 -9.37
C HIS A 14 11.47 -15.90 -8.82
N VAL A 15 11.68 -14.94 -9.74
CA VAL A 15 11.47 -13.51 -9.51
C VAL A 15 10.04 -13.15 -9.93
N THR A 16 9.31 -12.51 -9.03
CA THR A 16 8.02 -11.87 -9.28
C THR A 16 8.21 -10.36 -9.27
N LEU A 17 7.94 -9.69 -10.38
CA LEU A 17 7.91 -8.23 -10.44
C LEU A 17 6.62 -7.70 -9.83
N GLN A 18 6.73 -6.68 -8.98
CA GLN A 18 5.60 -5.96 -8.41
C GLN A 18 5.72 -4.48 -8.75
N ALA A 19 4.91 -4.03 -9.70
CA ALA A 19 4.94 -2.66 -10.20
C ALA A 19 3.72 -1.86 -9.73
N GLY A 20 3.81 -0.54 -9.88
CA GLY A 20 2.75 0.40 -9.58
C GLY A 20 3.29 1.81 -9.47
N ARG A 21 2.43 2.82 -9.63
CA ARG A 21 2.82 4.23 -9.59
C ARG A 21 3.44 4.66 -8.27
N GLY A 22 4.12 5.79 -8.25
CA GLY A 22 4.61 6.41 -7.03
C GLY A 22 3.49 6.62 -6.01
N GLY A 23 3.76 6.39 -4.71
CA GLY A 23 2.80 6.59 -3.63
C GLY A 23 1.61 5.61 -3.59
N VAL A 24 1.56 4.59 -4.46
CA VAL A 24 0.43 3.62 -4.48
C VAL A 24 0.46 2.64 -3.31
N GLY A 25 1.61 2.49 -2.62
CA GLY A 25 1.77 1.59 -1.46
C GLY A 25 2.55 0.31 -1.75
N LYS A 26 3.44 0.29 -2.77
CA LYS A 26 4.26 -0.89 -3.13
C LYS A 26 5.09 -1.43 -1.96
N THR A 27 5.83 -0.56 -1.28
CA THR A 27 6.64 -0.94 -0.11
C THR A 27 5.77 -1.49 1.02
N LEU A 28 4.61 -0.88 1.27
CA LEU A 28 3.69 -1.34 2.30
C LEU A 28 3.15 -2.75 2.00
N ILE A 29 2.63 -2.98 0.79
CA ILE A 29 2.11 -4.30 0.44
C ILE A 29 3.20 -5.36 0.39
N LEU A 30 4.44 -5.00 -0.03
CA LEU A 30 5.60 -5.88 0.05
C LEU A 30 5.88 -6.27 1.50
N GLN A 31 5.92 -5.30 2.42
CA GLN A 31 6.15 -5.57 3.85
C GLN A 31 5.03 -6.42 4.46
N GLN A 32 3.77 -6.24 4.03
CA GLN A 32 2.65 -7.10 4.44
C GLN A 32 2.80 -8.53 3.90
N GLN A 33 3.19 -8.71 2.63
CA GLN A 33 3.45 -10.03 2.04
C GLN A 33 4.51 -10.78 2.83
N LEU A 34 5.64 -10.12 3.13
CA LEU A 34 6.75 -10.72 3.88
C LEU A 34 6.36 -11.01 5.33
N SER A 35 5.62 -10.11 5.97
CA SER A 35 5.12 -10.32 7.33
C SER A 35 4.16 -11.50 7.42
N CYS A 36 3.24 -11.63 6.47
CA CYS A 36 2.32 -12.76 6.42
C CYS A 36 3.06 -14.08 6.14
N ALA A 37 4.03 -14.06 5.20
CA ALA A 37 4.86 -15.23 4.91
C ALA A 37 5.66 -15.67 6.14
N SER A 38 6.22 -14.72 6.91
CA SER A 38 7.04 -15.02 8.08
C SER A 38 6.30 -15.72 9.22
N ILE A 39 4.99 -15.55 9.32
CA ILE A 39 4.13 -16.17 10.35
C ILE A 39 3.14 -17.20 9.79
N GLY A 40 3.26 -17.57 8.50
CA GLY A 40 2.38 -18.56 7.88
C GLY A 40 0.93 -18.11 7.73
N LYS A 41 0.65 -16.80 7.69
CA LYS A 41 -0.72 -16.27 7.57
C LYS A 41 -1.06 -15.96 6.13
N ALA A 42 -2.16 -16.51 5.63
CA ALA A 42 -2.68 -16.20 4.30
C ALA A 42 -2.93 -14.70 4.13
N PHE A 43 -2.59 -14.16 2.94
CA PHE A 43 -2.81 -12.76 2.58
C PHE A 43 -3.36 -12.62 1.15
N LEU A 44 -2.55 -12.93 0.13
CA LEU A 44 -3.01 -12.97 -1.27
C LEU A 44 -3.54 -14.36 -1.64
N GLY A 45 -2.94 -15.38 -1.07
CA GLY A 45 -3.23 -16.79 -1.23
C GLY A 45 -2.81 -17.55 0.02
N ALA A 46 -2.99 -18.86 0.03
CA ALA A 46 -2.54 -19.72 1.11
C ALA A 46 -1.01 -19.66 1.28
N ILE A 47 -0.55 -19.77 2.51
CA ILE A 47 0.85 -19.92 2.91
C ILE A 47 0.89 -21.10 3.86
N ASP A 48 1.52 -22.19 3.41
CA ASP A 48 1.38 -23.49 4.09
C ASP A 48 2.29 -23.63 5.32
N GLU A 49 3.33 -22.81 5.42
CA GLU A 49 4.29 -22.82 6.53
C GLU A 49 4.86 -21.42 6.81
N CYS A 50 5.48 -21.22 7.98
CA CYS A 50 6.25 -20.00 8.25
C CYS A 50 7.51 -19.97 7.39
N LEU A 51 7.64 -18.94 6.55
CA LEU A 51 8.76 -18.76 5.63
C LEU A 51 9.64 -17.60 6.11
N VAL A 52 10.88 -17.87 6.50
CA VAL A 52 11.80 -16.79 6.84
C VAL A 52 11.86 -15.79 5.69
N SER A 53 11.60 -14.54 6.01
CA SER A 53 11.44 -13.45 5.05
C SER A 53 12.51 -12.38 5.27
N LEU A 54 13.06 -11.84 4.17
CA LEU A 54 14.08 -10.80 4.18
C LEU A 54 13.66 -9.65 3.27
N ALA A 55 13.82 -8.41 3.71
CA ALA A 55 13.56 -7.21 2.90
C ALA A 55 14.77 -6.30 2.82
N TRP A 56 15.09 -5.83 1.61
CA TRP A 56 15.96 -4.69 1.34
C TRP A 56 15.10 -3.53 0.86
N CYS A 57 15.04 -2.45 1.66
CA CYS A 57 14.22 -1.26 1.40
C CYS A 57 15.14 -0.05 1.20
N ALA A 58 15.33 0.39 -0.04
CA ALA A 58 16.28 1.43 -0.39
C ALA A 58 15.71 2.86 -0.34
N GLU A 59 14.39 3.03 -0.24
CA GLU A 59 13.73 4.34 -0.22
C GLU A 59 13.35 4.80 1.19
N ASP A 60 12.93 3.89 2.05
CA ASP A 60 12.41 4.22 3.37
C ASP A 60 13.46 4.04 4.48
N ASP A 61 13.40 4.91 5.49
CA ASP A 61 14.23 4.81 6.68
C ASP A 61 13.71 3.76 7.69
N ALA A 62 14.54 3.43 8.67
CA ALA A 62 14.21 2.42 9.68
C ALA A 62 12.98 2.82 10.54
N HIS A 63 12.74 4.11 10.77
CA HIS A 63 11.61 4.57 11.57
C HIS A 63 10.28 4.38 10.82
N GLU A 64 10.27 4.66 9.50
CA GLU A 64 9.08 4.44 8.68
C GLU A 64 8.77 2.96 8.55
N LEU A 65 9.76 2.12 8.28
CA LEU A 65 9.61 0.68 8.22
C LEU A 65 9.11 0.09 9.55
N ALA A 66 9.61 0.61 10.68
CA ALA A 66 9.14 0.20 12.01
C ALA A 66 7.68 0.63 12.28
N ARG A 67 7.29 1.87 11.90
CA ARG A 67 5.89 2.33 12.03
C ARG A 67 4.93 1.44 11.24
N ARG A 68 5.28 1.10 9.99
CA ARG A 68 4.50 0.17 9.17
C ARG A 68 4.45 -1.22 9.80
N GLN A 69 5.55 -1.72 10.34
CA GLN A 69 5.57 -3.05 10.97
C GLN A 69 4.67 -3.10 12.21
N ILE A 70 4.61 -2.04 13.00
CA ILE A 70 3.68 -1.93 14.15
C ILE A 70 2.22 -1.96 13.66
N ALA A 71 1.89 -1.21 12.60
CA ALA A 71 0.55 -1.21 12.02
C ALA A 71 0.17 -2.60 11.47
N ILE A 72 1.10 -3.28 10.79
CA ILE A 72 0.92 -4.64 10.26
C ILE A 72 0.71 -5.64 11.40
N ALA A 73 1.49 -5.58 12.49
CA ALA A 73 1.32 -6.43 13.65
C ALA A 73 -0.08 -6.23 14.30
N GLY A 74 -0.51 -4.96 14.40
CA GLY A 74 -1.84 -4.60 14.89
C GLY A 74 -2.97 -5.16 14.01
N TRP A 75 -2.85 -5.04 12.69
CA TRP A 75 -3.80 -5.61 11.74
C TRP A 75 -3.86 -7.14 11.85
N LEU A 76 -2.71 -7.80 11.93
CA LEU A 76 -2.61 -9.26 12.04
C LEU A 76 -3.03 -9.78 13.42
N ASN A 77 -3.24 -8.86 14.38
CA ASN A 77 -3.55 -9.15 15.78
C ASN A 77 -2.52 -10.08 16.43
N VAL A 78 -1.23 -9.77 16.22
CA VAL A 78 -0.10 -10.50 16.82
C VAL A 78 0.87 -9.55 17.51
N PRO A 79 1.57 -9.99 18.58
CA PRO A 79 2.62 -9.18 19.16
C PRO A 79 3.78 -9.01 18.21
N ILE A 80 4.42 -7.83 18.19
CA ILE A 80 5.55 -7.51 17.30
C ILE A 80 6.69 -8.52 17.42
N GLY A 81 6.89 -9.11 18.58
CA GLY A 81 7.89 -10.16 18.84
C GLY A 81 7.67 -11.45 18.06
N MET A 82 6.48 -11.68 17.49
CA MET A 82 6.18 -12.86 16.65
C MET A 82 7.06 -12.93 15.40
N PHE A 83 7.50 -11.77 14.89
CA PHE A 83 8.34 -11.69 13.70
C PHE A 83 9.83 -11.95 13.96
N LYS A 84 10.24 -11.99 15.25
CA LYS A 84 11.65 -12.15 15.63
C LYS A 84 12.21 -13.48 15.12
N GLY A 85 13.30 -13.39 14.33
CA GLY A 85 13.94 -14.54 13.71
C GLY A 85 13.29 -15.04 12.42
N PHE A 86 12.10 -14.53 12.06
CA PHE A 86 11.38 -14.91 10.84
C PHE A 86 11.24 -13.76 9.84
N LEU A 87 11.36 -12.50 10.26
CA LEU A 87 11.34 -11.34 9.38
C LEU A 87 12.55 -10.46 9.64
N HIS A 88 13.36 -10.26 8.61
CA HIS A 88 14.55 -9.42 8.61
C HIS A 88 14.35 -8.26 7.63
N VAL A 89 14.35 -7.01 8.12
CA VAL A 89 14.12 -5.81 7.32
C VAL A 89 15.34 -4.90 7.41
N TYR A 90 15.96 -4.64 6.28
CA TYR A 90 17.13 -3.77 6.14
C TYR A 90 16.71 -2.44 5.51
N ALA A 91 16.85 -1.36 6.28
CA ALA A 91 16.66 0.01 5.81
C ALA A 91 17.95 0.47 5.13
N LEU A 92 17.90 0.70 3.84
CA LEU A 92 19.05 1.07 3.01
C LEU A 92 18.92 2.48 2.41
N ALA A 93 18.00 3.30 2.91
CA ALA A 93 17.87 4.69 2.49
C ALA A 93 19.19 5.46 2.67
N GLY A 94 19.68 6.09 1.60
CA GLY A 94 20.96 6.80 1.59
C GLY A 94 22.20 5.89 1.48
N VAL A 95 22.02 4.58 1.33
CA VAL A 95 23.11 3.61 1.15
C VAL A 95 23.20 3.22 -0.32
N GLU A 96 24.43 3.17 -0.88
CA GLU A 96 24.66 2.59 -2.21
C GLU A 96 24.34 1.09 -2.14
N CYS A 97 23.33 0.66 -2.89
CA CYS A 97 22.83 -0.72 -2.81
C CYS A 97 22.65 -1.40 -4.19
N ALA A 98 23.25 -0.84 -5.25
CA ALA A 98 23.21 -1.45 -6.58
C ALA A 98 23.82 -2.85 -6.56
N LEU A 99 23.06 -3.84 -7.00
CA LEU A 99 23.48 -5.25 -7.06
C LEU A 99 24.33 -5.54 -8.30
N MET A 100 24.12 -4.78 -9.38
CA MET A 100 24.94 -4.86 -10.59
C MET A 100 25.30 -3.47 -11.08
N THR A 101 26.52 -3.31 -11.59
CA THR A 101 27.03 -2.07 -12.18
C THR A 101 27.98 -2.36 -13.34
N HIS A 102 28.22 -1.36 -14.18
CA HIS A 102 29.17 -1.50 -15.28
C HIS A 102 30.60 -1.52 -14.76
N GLN A 103 31.38 -2.50 -15.24
CA GLN A 103 32.83 -2.56 -15.16
C GLN A 103 33.38 -2.58 -16.59
N GLY A 104 33.81 -1.43 -17.07
CA GLY A 104 34.07 -1.22 -18.50
C GLY A 104 32.77 -1.31 -19.30
N HIS A 105 32.74 -2.20 -20.29
CA HIS A 105 31.55 -2.42 -21.16
C HIS A 105 30.67 -3.59 -20.68
N THR A 106 30.94 -4.18 -19.53
CA THR A 106 30.23 -5.38 -19.06
C THR A 106 29.51 -5.07 -17.74
N LEU A 107 28.24 -5.45 -17.65
CA LEU A 107 27.48 -5.41 -16.41
C LEU A 107 27.91 -6.58 -15.52
N LYS A 108 28.31 -6.27 -14.28
CA LYS A 108 28.80 -7.29 -13.31
C LYS A 108 28.15 -7.14 -11.94
N PRO A 109 28.03 -8.24 -11.18
CA PRO A 109 27.63 -8.18 -9.77
C PRO A 109 28.59 -7.34 -8.95
N THR A 110 28.05 -6.62 -7.98
CA THR A 110 28.78 -5.82 -7.00
C THR A 110 29.02 -6.60 -5.71
N LYS A 111 29.75 -5.99 -4.77
CA LYS A 111 29.84 -6.52 -3.40
C LYS A 111 28.48 -6.58 -2.70
N ARG A 112 27.53 -5.70 -3.06
CA ARG A 112 26.19 -5.73 -2.52
C ARG A 112 25.40 -6.97 -2.96
N ALA A 113 25.63 -7.47 -4.16
CA ALA A 113 25.04 -8.75 -4.59
C ALA A 113 25.55 -9.92 -3.74
N THR A 114 26.87 -9.91 -3.39
CA THR A 114 27.46 -10.91 -2.48
C THR A 114 26.84 -10.80 -1.09
N GLU A 115 26.73 -9.60 -0.54
CA GLU A 115 26.12 -9.33 0.76
C GLU A 115 24.66 -9.80 0.83
N LEU A 116 23.86 -9.49 -0.20
CA LEU A 116 22.49 -9.99 -0.29
C LEU A 116 22.46 -11.52 -0.29
N TRP A 117 23.34 -12.15 -1.08
CA TRP A 117 23.45 -13.60 -1.14
C TRP A 117 23.83 -14.23 0.20
N GLU A 118 24.80 -13.66 0.90
CA GLU A 118 25.20 -14.08 2.25
C GLU A 118 24.03 -13.97 3.24
N GLN A 119 23.30 -12.84 3.26
CA GLN A 119 22.16 -12.66 4.12
C GLN A 119 21.01 -13.65 3.83
N ILE A 120 20.77 -13.96 2.54
CA ILE A 120 19.76 -14.97 2.17
C ILE A 120 20.13 -16.33 2.77
N ASN A 121 21.41 -16.72 2.71
CA ASN A 121 21.87 -18.01 3.25
C ASN A 121 21.92 -18.02 4.77
N ASP A 122 22.48 -17.00 5.40
CA ASP A 122 22.67 -16.92 6.86
C ASP A 122 21.31 -16.95 7.57
N HIS A 123 20.33 -16.22 7.05
CA HIS A 123 18.97 -16.23 7.58
C HIS A 123 18.13 -17.42 7.07
N LYS A 124 18.61 -18.17 6.08
CA LYS A 124 17.84 -19.20 5.37
C LYS A 124 16.52 -18.62 4.82
N ALA A 125 16.61 -17.43 4.25
CA ALA A 125 15.44 -16.70 3.77
C ALA A 125 14.78 -17.43 2.60
N ARG A 126 13.47 -17.64 2.70
CA ARG A 126 12.64 -18.31 1.69
C ARG A 126 11.82 -17.30 0.86
N VAL A 127 11.58 -16.11 1.39
CA VAL A 127 10.94 -15.03 0.65
C VAL A 127 11.76 -13.76 0.80
N VAL A 128 12.14 -13.15 -0.30
CA VAL A 128 12.99 -11.96 -0.33
C VAL A 128 12.25 -10.83 -1.02
N GLY A 129 12.12 -9.70 -0.35
CA GLY A 129 11.57 -8.47 -0.89
C GLY A 129 12.68 -7.49 -1.25
N LEU A 130 12.68 -7.00 -2.47
CA LEU A 130 13.66 -6.02 -2.97
C LEU A 130 12.93 -4.74 -3.41
N ASP A 131 13.17 -3.63 -2.75
CA ASP A 131 12.52 -2.35 -2.98
C ASP A 131 13.55 -1.21 -3.08
N ASN A 132 13.80 -0.67 -4.30
CA ASN A 132 13.22 -1.06 -5.59
C ASN A 132 14.32 -1.16 -6.68
N ILE A 133 13.91 -1.53 -7.89
CA ILE A 133 14.81 -1.68 -9.06
C ILE A 133 15.69 -0.46 -9.28
N ALA A 134 15.16 0.77 -9.16
CA ALA A 134 15.91 2.00 -9.46
C ALA A 134 17.16 2.18 -8.60
N HIS A 135 17.18 1.62 -7.38
CA HIS A 135 18.33 1.64 -6.47
C HIS A 135 19.19 0.39 -6.57
N LEU A 136 18.63 -0.72 -7.03
CA LEU A 136 19.30 -2.03 -7.02
C LEU A 136 19.94 -2.38 -8.36
N PHE A 137 19.59 -1.69 -9.43
CA PHE A 137 20.09 -1.94 -10.78
C PHE A 137 20.70 -0.67 -11.37
N ALA A 138 22.03 -0.62 -11.51
CA ALA A 138 22.76 0.50 -12.11
C ALA A 138 23.16 0.22 -13.58
N GLY A 139 22.36 -0.56 -14.28
CA GLY A 139 22.47 -0.79 -15.73
C GLY A 139 21.46 0.02 -16.53
N ASN A 140 21.41 -0.21 -17.84
CA ASN A 140 20.43 0.41 -18.72
C ASN A 140 19.12 -0.37 -18.71
N GLU A 141 18.06 0.22 -18.13
CA GLU A 141 16.71 -0.38 -18.06
C GLU A 141 16.08 -0.64 -19.44
N ASN A 142 16.57 0.01 -20.49
CA ASN A 142 16.12 -0.19 -21.87
C ASN A 142 16.93 -1.26 -22.61
N ASP A 143 18.05 -1.70 -22.07
CA ASP A 143 18.85 -2.75 -22.66
C ASP A 143 18.33 -4.13 -22.23
N ARG A 144 17.82 -4.86 -23.21
CA ARG A 144 17.25 -6.19 -22.98
C ARG A 144 18.24 -7.18 -22.41
N TYR A 145 19.49 -7.10 -22.84
CA TYR A 145 20.53 -8.03 -22.36
C TYR A 145 20.87 -7.76 -20.90
N GLU A 146 21.03 -6.50 -20.53
CA GLU A 146 21.37 -6.10 -19.16
C GLU A 146 20.24 -6.44 -18.18
N VAL A 147 18.99 -6.10 -18.55
CA VAL A 147 17.81 -6.46 -17.76
C VAL A 147 17.71 -7.98 -17.56
N THR A 148 17.88 -8.75 -18.65
CA THR A 148 17.82 -10.21 -18.57
C THR A 148 18.95 -10.77 -17.71
N THR A 149 20.15 -10.20 -17.81
CA THR A 149 21.30 -10.60 -16.98
C THR A 149 21.04 -10.37 -15.50
N PHE A 150 20.48 -9.21 -15.13
CA PHE A 150 20.11 -8.89 -13.75
C PHE A 150 19.04 -9.85 -13.20
N VAL A 151 17.96 -10.07 -13.94
CA VAL A 151 16.88 -10.96 -13.50
C VAL A 151 17.37 -12.42 -13.42
N ASN A 152 18.26 -12.84 -14.32
CA ASN A 152 18.87 -14.17 -14.26
C ASN A 152 19.77 -14.35 -13.04
N MET A 153 20.53 -13.33 -12.64
CA MET A 153 21.31 -13.37 -11.39
C MET A 153 20.38 -13.60 -10.18
N LEU A 154 19.31 -12.81 -10.07
CA LEU A 154 18.33 -12.97 -8.98
C LEU A 154 17.62 -14.32 -9.04
N THR A 155 17.28 -14.81 -10.23
CA THR A 155 16.67 -16.13 -10.42
C THR A 155 17.63 -17.25 -10.00
N GLY A 156 18.93 -17.09 -10.28
CA GLY A 156 19.96 -18.00 -9.80
C GLY A 156 20.01 -18.10 -8.27
N MET A 157 19.90 -16.95 -7.58
CA MET A 157 19.80 -16.90 -6.11
C MET A 157 18.51 -17.61 -5.62
N CYS A 158 17.37 -17.37 -6.29
CA CYS A 158 16.11 -18.03 -5.94
C CYS A 158 16.21 -19.55 -6.01
N ILE A 159 16.80 -20.07 -7.10
CA ILE A 159 16.94 -21.52 -7.32
C ILE A 159 17.90 -22.13 -6.29
N ALA A 160 19.06 -21.51 -6.08
CA ALA A 160 20.09 -22.03 -5.20
C ALA A 160 19.65 -22.04 -3.72
N ALA A 161 18.91 -21.04 -3.27
CA ALA A 161 18.41 -20.95 -1.90
C ALA A 161 17.01 -21.59 -1.70
N ASN A 162 16.40 -22.12 -2.74
CA ASN A 162 14.98 -22.51 -2.76
C ASN A 162 14.10 -21.38 -2.18
N ALA A 163 14.26 -20.18 -2.71
CA ALA A 163 13.57 -18.95 -2.28
C ALA A 163 12.74 -18.35 -3.40
N ALA A 164 11.90 -17.38 -3.06
CA ALA A 164 11.19 -16.52 -4.00
C ALA A 164 11.62 -15.07 -3.81
N ILE A 165 11.76 -14.30 -4.88
CA ILE A 165 12.05 -12.87 -4.83
C ILE A 165 10.84 -12.09 -5.34
N ILE A 166 10.37 -11.08 -4.55
CA ILE A 166 9.43 -10.06 -4.96
C ILE A 166 10.24 -8.78 -5.18
N LEU A 167 10.26 -8.29 -6.42
CA LEU A 167 11.05 -7.14 -6.83
C LEU A 167 10.13 -5.98 -7.18
N ASN A 168 10.15 -4.92 -6.36
CA ASN A 168 9.38 -3.70 -6.61
C ASN A 168 9.97 -2.89 -7.77
N ALA A 169 9.08 -2.40 -8.64
CA ALA A 169 9.42 -1.60 -9.81
C ALA A 169 8.50 -0.37 -9.96
N HIS A 170 8.99 0.66 -10.62
CA HIS A 170 8.14 1.73 -11.10
C HIS A 170 7.61 1.42 -12.51
N PRO A 171 6.39 1.88 -12.87
CA PRO A 171 5.90 1.74 -14.24
C PRO A 171 6.72 2.61 -15.20
N GLY A 172 6.76 2.22 -16.47
CA GLY A 172 7.37 3.02 -17.52
C GLY A 172 6.70 4.38 -17.72
N LYS A 173 7.44 5.36 -18.25
CA LYS A 173 6.93 6.71 -18.53
C LYS A 173 5.95 6.74 -19.73
N ALA A 174 5.93 5.71 -20.58
CA ALA A 174 4.98 5.63 -21.69
C ALA A 174 3.58 5.26 -21.17
N ALA A 175 2.55 5.94 -21.62
CA ALA A 175 1.17 5.77 -21.15
C ALA A 175 0.63 4.33 -21.30
N GLU A 176 1.22 3.53 -22.17
CA GLU A 176 0.84 2.13 -22.42
C GLU A 176 1.77 1.11 -21.73
N SER A 177 2.84 1.55 -21.05
CA SER A 177 3.81 0.65 -20.40
C SER A 177 3.58 0.60 -18.89
N GLU A 178 3.19 -0.56 -18.41
CA GLU A 178 3.06 -0.82 -16.94
C GLU A 178 4.42 -0.90 -16.24
N PHE A 179 5.54 -0.90 -16.96
CA PHE A 179 6.89 -1.03 -16.41
C PHE A 179 7.86 -0.01 -17.02
N SER A 180 8.82 0.44 -16.22
CA SER A 180 9.92 1.30 -16.65
C SER A 180 10.77 0.58 -17.70
N GLY A 181 11.21 1.32 -18.72
CA GLY A 181 12.19 0.85 -19.69
C GLY A 181 11.60 -0.08 -20.76
N SER A 182 12.14 -1.27 -20.85
CA SER A 182 11.90 -2.19 -21.94
C SER A 182 10.89 -3.29 -21.57
N THR A 183 10.20 -3.86 -22.57
CA THR A 183 9.45 -5.12 -22.45
C THR A 183 10.32 -6.28 -21.92
N ALA A 184 11.63 -6.06 -21.78
CA ALA A 184 12.57 -7.02 -21.21
C ALA A 184 12.22 -7.40 -19.77
N TRP A 185 11.85 -6.46 -18.93
CA TRP A 185 11.40 -6.73 -17.56
C TRP A 185 10.21 -7.69 -17.54
N GLU A 186 9.25 -7.42 -18.42
CA GLU A 186 8.06 -8.24 -18.55
C GLU A 186 8.36 -9.67 -19.00
N ASN A 187 9.35 -9.82 -19.89
CA ASN A 187 9.73 -11.12 -20.45
C ASN A 187 10.62 -11.92 -19.50
N ALA A 188 11.52 -11.26 -18.77
CA ALA A 188 12.49 -11.90 -17.88
C ALA A 188 11.82 -12.50 -16.62
N ALA A 189 10.86 -11.81 -16.02
CA ALA A 189 10.17 -12.30 -14.82
C ALA A 189 9.08 -13.33 -15.13
N ARG A 190 8.89 -14.30 -14.24
CA ARG A 190 7.87 -15.36 -14.37
C ARG A 190 6.51 -14.95 -13.81
N GLY A 191 6.47 -14.09 -12.79
CA GLY A 191 5.28 -13.48 -12.21
C GLY A 191 5.30 -11.98 -12.36
N ARG A 192 4.12 -11.36 -12.59
CA ARG A 192 3.95 -9.91 -12.60
C ARG A 192 2.71 -9.51 -11.84
N LEU A 193 2.91 -8.67 -10.85
CA LEU A 193 1.86 -8.04 -10.06
C LEU A 193 1.84 -6.55 -10.38
N TYR A 194 0.66 -5.97 -10.40
CA TYR A 194 0.49 -4.53 -10.62
C TYR A 194 -0.46 -3.97 -9.56
N LEU A 195 0.03 -3.02 -8.77
CA LEU A 195 -0.74 -2.31 -7.76
C LEU A 195 -1.24 -0.99 -8.36
N SER A 196 -2.56 -0.80 -8.39
CA SER A 196 -3.24 0.37 -8.96
C SER A 196 -4.25 0.97 -7.99
N ARG A 197 -4.68 2.21 -8.27
CA ARG A 197 -5.80 2.89 -7.60
C ARG A 197 -7.13 2.60 -8.28
N THR A 198 -7.10 2.19 -9.54
CA THR A 198 -8.28 1.85 -10.35
C THR A 198 -8.42 0.35 -10.53
N PRO A 199 -9.64 -0.14 -10.84
CA PRO A 199 -9.85 -1.54 -11.21
C PRO A 199 -8.97 -1.98 -12.38
N PRO A 200 -8.70 -3.28 -12.52
CA PRO A 200 -7.94 -3.80 -13.65
C PRO A 200 -8.57 -3.46 -15.01
N GLY A 201 -7.79 -2.84 -15.90
CA GLY A 201 -8.24 -2.43 -17.22
C GLY A 201 -8.65 -0.96 -17.32
N GLU A 202 -8.74 -0.26 -16.22
CA GLU A 202 -8.96 1.19 -16.18
C GLU A 202 -7.63 1.95 -16.09
N ASP A 203 -7.62 3.19 -16.63
CA ASP A 203 -6.43 4.05 -16.57
C ASP A 203 -6.21 4.59 -15.14
N ASP A 204 -5.04 4.33 -14.60
CA ASP A 204 -4.60 4.78 -13.27
C ASP A 204 -3.92 6.17 -13.31
N SER A 205 -3.81 6.80 -14.49
CA SER A 205 -3.04 8.05 -14.66
C SER A 205 -3.67 9.25 -13.97
N ASN A 206 -4.99 9.29 -13.88
CA ASN A 206 -5.78 10.37 -13.29
C ASN A 206 -6.50 9.95 -12.00
N ALA A 207 -6.13 8.81 -11.42
CA ALA A 207 -6.76 8.35 -10.18
C ALA A 207 -6.40 9.26 -9.01
N ASP A 208 -7.40 9.56 -8.16
CA ASP A 208 -7.23 10.38 -6.96
C ASP A 208 -6.23 9.73 -6.00
N ASP A 209 -5.16 10.47 -5.68
CA ASP A 209 -4.14 10.03 -4.71
C ASP A 209 -4.73 9.85 -3.29
N ALA A 210 -5.80 10.55 -2.97
CA ALA A 210 -6.49 10.45 -1.68
C ALA A 210 -7.41 9.23 -1.56
N GLY A 211 -7.64 8.49 -2.65
CA GLY A 211 -8.46 7.29 -2.64
C GLY A 211 -7.86 6.20 -1.75
N LEU A 212 -8.71 5.53 -0.95
CA LEU A 212 -8.30 4.46 -0.03
C LEU A 212 -8.22 3.09 -0.68
N ILE A 213 -8.81 2.94 -1.86
CA ILE A 213 -8.92 1.65 -2.53
C ILE A 213 -7.67 1.39 -3.36
N ARG A 214 -7.20 0.14 -3.32
CA ARG A 214 -6.11 -0.37 -4.15
C ARG A 214 -6.51 -1.70 -4.75
N TYR A 215 -5.97 -1.98 -5.92
CA TYR A 215 -6.15 -3.25 -6.62
C TYR A 215 -4.78 -3.84 -6.92
N LEU A 216 -4.51 -5.04 -6.41
CA LEU A 216 -3.34 -5.82 -6.80
C LEU A 216 -3.76 -6.84 -7.84
N SER A 217 -3.29 -6.66 -9.07
CA SER A 217 -3.63 -7.51 -10.19
C SER A 217 -2.46 -8.42 -10.56
N ARG A 218 -2.76 -9.70 -10.78
CA ARG A 218 -1.82 -10.66 -11.36
C ARG A 218 -1.89 -10.60 -12.88
N ARG A 219 -0.98 -9.80 -13.49
CA ARG A 219 -0.98 -9.50 -14.94
C ARG A 219 -0.36 -10.60 -15.78
N LYS A 220 0.68 -11.25 -15.28
CA LYS A 220 1.34 -12.42 -15.87
C LYS A 220 1.56 -13.45 -14.79
N ALA A 221 1.09 -14.64 -15.06
CA ALA A 221 1.45 -15.81 -14.29
C ALA A 221 1.62 -16.95 -15.27
N ASN A 222 2.85 -17.41 -15.45
CA ASN A 222 3.11 -18.53 -16.36
C ASN A 222 2.43 -19.83 -15.86
N TYR A 223 1.92 -19.79 -14.63
CA TYR A 223 1.56 -20.98 -13.88
C TYR A 223 0.18 -20.93 -13.19
N SER A 224 -0.46 -19.78 -13.20
CA SER A 224 -1.80 -19.57 -12.64
C SER A 224 -2.60 -18.59 -13.51
N GLY A 225 -3.92 -18.55 -13.37
CA GLY A 225 -4.78 -17.62 -14.13
C GLY A 225 -4.54 -16.15 -13.77
N ARG A 226 -5.12 -15.23 -14.55
CA ARG A 226 -5.19 -13.82 -14.16
C ARG A 226 -6.18 -13.70 -13.01
N ASP A 227 -5.84 -12.84 -12.04
CA ASP A 227 -6.67 -12.59 -10.87
C ASP A 227 -6.39 -11.17 -10.35
N SER A 228 -7.28 -10.63 -9.55
CA SER A 228 -7.08 -9.36 -8.87
C SER A 228 -7.71 -9.39 -7.49
N LYS A 229 -7.08 -8.71 -6.54
CA LYS A 229 -7.61 -8.50 -5.20
C LYS A 229 -7.77 -7.02 -4.93
N ARG A 230 -8.90 -6.68 -4.33
CA ARG A 230 -9.22 -5.33 -3.87
C ARG A 230 -8.77 -5.18 -2.42
N PHE A 231 -8.21 -4.01 -2.11
CA PHE A 231 -7.74 -3.65 -0.77
C PHE A 231 -8.31 -2.30 -0.38
N VAL A 232 -8.52 -2.12 0.91
CA VAL A 232 -8.82 -0.83 1.50
C VAL A 232 -7.65 -0.42 2.39
N TYR A 233 -7.11 0.79 2.18
CA TYR A 233 -6.11 1.35 3.09
C TYR A 233 -6.80 1.77 4.39
N GLN A 234 -6.41 1.14 5.48
CA GLN A 234 -6.97 1.41 6.80
C GLN A 234 -5.91 1.23 7.90
N ASP A 235 -5.82 2.19 8.80
CA ASP A 235 -4.94 2.15 9.98
C ASP A 235 -3.48 1.79 9.63
N GLY A 236 -2.95 2.34 8.52
CA GLY A 236 -1.57 2.12 8.09
C GLY A 236 -1.32 0.81 7.34
N THR A 237 -2.37 0.07 6.96
CA THR A 237 -2.30 -1.22 6.24
C THR A 237 -3.23 -1.27 5.04
N LEU A 238 -2.90 -2.11 4.06
CA LEU A 238 -3.78 -2.48 2.94
C LEU A 238 -4.50 -3.78 3.33
N ARG A 239 -5.78 -3.68 3.65
CA ARG A 239 -6.58 -4.84 4.09
C ARG A 239 -7.36 -5.41 2.92
N PRO A 240 -7.35 -6.75 2.72
CA PRO A 240 -8.22 -7.38 1.74
C PRO A 240 -9.69 -6.98 1.99
N ASP A 241 -10.41 -6.68 0.91
CA ASP A 241 -11.80 -6.23 1.01
C ASP A 241 -12.78 -7.40 1.28
N ASP A 242 -12.29 -8.62 1.14
CA ASP A 242 -12.95 -9.87 1.49
C ASP A 242 -12.69 -10.33 2.93
N GLU A 243 -11.79 -9.67 3.68
CA GLU A 243 -11.73 -9.88 5.12
C GLU A 243 -13.08 -9.49 5.72
N PRO A 244 -13.66 -10.33 6.60
CA PRO A 244 -14.82 -9.91 7.35
C PRO A 244 -14.41 -8.65 8.11
N ILE A 245 -14.89 -7.50 7.62
CA ILE A 245 -14.83 -6.26 8.38
C ILE A 245 -15.48 -6.67 9.70
N ASP A 246 -14.76 -6.50 10.81
CA ASP A 246 -15.39 -6.69 12.12
C ASP A 246 -16.51 -5.65 12.23
N ASN A 247 -17.64 -6.02 11.68
CA ASN A 247 -18.89 -5.27 11.68
C ASN A 247 -19.69 -5.58 12.94
N SER A 248 -19.02 -6.09 14.00
CA SER A 248 -19.72 -6.28 15.25
C SER A 248 -20.44 -4.98 15.58
N PRO A 249 -21.70 -5.05 16.06
CA PRO A 249 -22.46 -3.85 16.45
C PRO A 249 -21.69 -2.98 17.46
N PHE A 250 -20.80 -3.59 18.24
CA PHE A 250 -19.92 -2.91 19.17
C PHE A 250 -18.88 -2.04 18.47
N ILE A 251 -18.14 -2.58 17.49
CA ILE A 251 -17.10 -1.83 16.74
C ILE A 251 -17.75 -0.76 15.85
N GLN A 252 -18.88 -1.06 15.21
CA GLN A 252 -19.66 -0.05 14.48
C GLN A 252 -20.14 1.08 15.41
N GLY A 253 -20.63 0.73 16.58
CA GLY A 253 -21.02 1.70 17.60
C GLY A 253 -19.88 2.60 18.06
N LEU A 254 -18.67 2.07 18.24
CA LEU A 254 -17.48 2.86 18.60
C LEU A 254 -17.07 3.81 17.46
N LYS A 255 -17.07 3.32 16.21
CA LYS A 255 -16.75 4.15 15.04
C LYS A 255 -17.79 5.27 14.84
N SER A 256 -19.07 4.97 14.99
CA SER A 256 -20.13 5.96 14.90
C SER A 256 -20.02 7.00 16.02
N LYS A 257 -19.78 6.59 17.28
CA LYS A 257 -19.59 7.51 18.40
C LYS A 257 -18.39 8.44 18.19
N LYS A 258 -17.24 7.92 17.69
CA LYS A 258 -16.07 8.74 17.34
C LYS A 258 -16.45 9.77 16.28
N ALA A 259 -17.11 9.33 15.19
CA ALA A 259 -17.49 10.21 14.10
C ALA A 259 -18.50 11.29 14.56
N HIS A 260 -19.50 10.94 15.36
CA HIS A 260 -20.44 11.90 15.96
C HIS A 260 -19.73 12.95 16.81
N ARG A 261 -18.83 12.53 17.70
CA ARG A 261 -18.01 13.43 18.53
C ARG A 261 -17.21 14.40 17.64
N VAL A 262 -16.51 13.89 16.65
CA VAL A 262 -15.66 14.71 15.75
C VAL A 262 -16.50 15.74 15.00
N VAL A 263 -17.67 15.37 14.48
CA VAL A 263 -18.56 16.32 13.79
C VAL A 263 -19.07 17.39 14.75
N LEU A 264 -19.55 17.04 15.96
CA LEU A 264 -20.04 17.99 16.95
C LEU A 264 -18.95 18.94 17.44
N ASP A 265 -17.74 18.41 17.75
CA ASP A 265 -16.60 19.23 18.20
C ASP A 265 -16.11 20.15 17.08
N GLY A 266 -16.08 19.66 15.84
CA GLY A 266 -15.77 20.47 14.67
C GLY A 266 -16.80 21.59 14.46
N MET A 267 -18.07 21.31 14.61
CA MET A 267 -19.13 22.34 14.53
C MET A 267 -19.02 23.40 15.64
N ARG A 268 -18.63 23.02 16.88
CA ARG A 268 -18.38 23.98 17.98
C ARG A 268 -17.24 24.92 17.61
N LYS A 269 -16.11 24.40 17.15
CA LYS A 269 -14.95 25.20 16.73
C LYS A 269 -15.28 26.13 15.55
N LEU A 270 -16.01 25.63 14.56
CA LEU A 270 -16.45 26.44 13.43
C LEU A 270 -17.39 27.58 13.87
N LYS A 271 -18.28 27.31 14.81
CA LYS A 271 -19.17 28.32 15.40
C LYS A 271 -18.39 29.44 16.10
N GLU A 272 -17.36 29.13 16.85
CA GLU A 272 -16.46 30.11 17.48
C GLU A 272 -15.76 31.00 16.44
N MET A 273 -15.53 30.51 15.23
CA MET A 273 -15.00 31.27 14.08
C MET A 273 -16.08 32.00 13.28
N GLY A 274 -17.37 31.93 13.69
CA GLY A 274 -18.48 32.50 12.94
C GLY A 274 -18.84 31.75 11.66
N ILE A 275 -18.38 30.50 11.51
CA ILE A 275 -18.57 29.66 10.33
C ILE A 275 -19.69 28.64 10.60
N PHE A 276 -20.64 28.56 9.68
CA PHE A 276 -21.72 27.57 9.75
C PHE A 276 -21.74 26.71 8.49
N GLY A 277 -21.66 25.40 8.71
CA GLY A 277 -21.75 24.42 7.65
C GLY A 277 -23.17 24.22 7.13
N ASN A 278 -23.27 23.59 5.96
CA ASN A 278 -24.55 23.23 5.34
C ASN A 278 -24.58 21.70 5.14
N HIS A 279 -25.79 21.13 5.10
CA HIS A 279 -26.00 19.70 4.89
C HIS A 279 -25.98 19.29 3.41
N SER A 280 -26.09 20.22 2.49
CA SER A 280 -26.15 19.93 1.05
C SER A 280 -24.77 19.94 0.42
N SER A 281 -24.40 18.84 -0.25
CA SER A 281 -23.13 18.67 -0.92
C SER A 281 -22.89 19.62 -2.11
N SER A 282 -23.96 20.22 -2.65
CA SER A 282 -23.91 21.20 -3.73
C SER A 282 -23.54 22.61 -3.26
N THR A 283 -23.49 22.87 -1.94
CA THR A 283 -23.18 24.19 -1.41
C THR A 283 -21.68 24.35 -1.13
N PRO A 284 -21.10 25.55 -1.34
CA PRO A 284 -19.70 25.82 -1.04
C PRO A 284 -19.33 25.56 0.43
N ASN A 285 -20.30 25.72 1.33
CA ASN A 285 -20.13 25.52 2.77
C ASN A 285 -20.64 24.16 3.25
N TYR A 286 -20.54 23.11 2.44
CA TYR A 286 -20.86 21.75 2.82
C TYR A 286 -20.04 21.30 4.05
N LEU A 287 -20.72 20.94 5.16
CA LEU A 287 -20.07 20.71 6.45
C LEU A 287 -18.89 19.74 6.40
N PRO A 288 -18.98 18.54 5.79
CA PRO A 288 -17.84 17.63 5.71
C PRO A 288 -16.61 18.23 5.01
N LYS A 289 -16.80 19.00 3.95
CA LYS A 289 -15.69 19.67 3.24
C LYS A 289 -15.05 20.76 4.08
N ILE A 290 -15.86 21.55 4.81
CA ILE A 290 -15.33 22.57 5.71
C ILE A 290 -14.51 21.92 6.84
N LEU A 291 -15.02 20.85 7.46
CA LEU A 291 -14.28 20.16 8.52
C LEU A 291 -12.90 19.69 8.04
N ILE A 292 -12.80 19.20 6.79
CA ILE A 292 -11.51 18.83 6.18
C ILE A 292 -10.63 20.05 5.95
N SER A 293 -11.17 21.13 5.37
CA SER A 293 -10.39 22.33 5.06
C SER A 293 -9.79 23.00 6.30
N TYR A 294 -10.43 22.84 7.45
CA TYR A 294 -9.93 23.33 8.74
C TYR A 294 -9.19 22.27 9.58
N ALA A 295 -8.88 21.11 9.00
CA ALA A 295 -8.19 19.98 9.66
C ALA A 295 -8.90 19.50 10.96
N LEU A 296 -10.23 19.56 11.01
CA LEU A 296 -11.07 19.20 12.16
C LEU A 296 -11.66 17.79 12.05
N THR A 297 -10.95 16.85 11.43
CA THR A 297 -11.50 15.52 11.07
C THR A 297 -10.95 14.37 11.90
N GLU A 298 -9.88 14.58 12.67
CA GLU A 298 -9.16 13.51 13.38
C GLU A 298 -8.91 12.26 12.52
N GLY A 299 -8.64 12.45 11.23
CA GLY A 299 -8.36 11.38 10.27
C GLY A 299 -9.61 10.69 9.68
N LEU A 300 -10.82 11.19 9.96
CA LEU A 300 -12.06 10.70 9.33
C LEU A 300 -12.20 11.21 7.88
N HIS A 301 -12.75 10.35 7.02
CA HIS A 301 -13.02 10.68 5.62
C HIS A 301 -14.33 11.41 5.41
N VAL A 302 -14.46 12.05 4.23
CA VAL A 302 -15.71 12.75 3.82
C VAL A 302 -16.93 11.87 4.01
N SER A 303 -16.87 10.60 3.58
CA SER A 303 -18.00 9.66 3.66
C SER A 303 -18.41 9.32 5.09
N GLU A 304 -17.46 9.26 6.02
CA GLU A 304 -17.73 8.99 7.45
C GLU A 304 -18.34 10.24 8.12
N LEU A 305 -17.81 11.43 7.81
CA LEU A 305 -18.34 12.71 8.29
C LEU A 305 -19.75 12.95 7.74
N GLU A 306 -19.98 12.65 6.47
CA GLU A 306 -21.30 12.78 5.82
C GLU A 306 -22.33 11.85 6.46
N ARG A 307 -21.97 10.57 6.66
CA ARG A 307 -22.83 9.61 7.34
C ARG A 307 -23.15 10.08 8.75
N SER A 308 -22.16 10.48 9.52
CA SER A 308 -22.32 11.00 10.87
C SER A 308 -23.21 12.24 10.92
N MET A 309 -23.01 13.20 10.02
CA MET A 309 -23.86 14.38 9.90
C MET A 309 -25.34 14.00 9.67
N ARG A 310 -25.59 13.04 8.76
CA ARG A 310 -26.95 12.57 8.47
C ARG A 310 -27.59 11.86 9.67
N GLU A 311 -26.81 11.03 10.38
CA GLU A 311 -27.26 10.34 11.60
C GLU A 311 -27.60 11.34 12.72
N LEU A 312 -26.75 12.33 12.96
CA LEU A 312 -26.99 13.40 13.92
C LEU A 312 -28.22 14.27 13.57
N MET A 313 -28.41 14.55 12.28
CA MET A 313 -29.65 15.24 11.82
C MET A 313 -30.88 14.38 12.08
N LYS A 314 -30.82 13.08 11.78
CA LYS A 314 -31.92 12.14 12.01
C LYS A 314 -32.24 11.98 13.51
N ALA A 315 -31.22 12.02 14.37
CA ALA A 315 -31.33 11.97 15.81
C ALA A 315 -31.84 13.30 16.41
N GLY A 316 -31.89 14.37 15.63
CA GLY A 316 -32.29 15.70 16.11
C GLY A 316 -31.21 16.42 16.91
N GLU A 317 -29.98 15.91 16.95
CA GLU A 317 -28.87 16.54 17.68
C GLU A 317 -28.27 17.74 16.94
N ILE A 318 -28.46 17.79 15.61
CA ILE A 318 -28.16 18.96 14.78
C ILE A 318 -29.33 19.27 13.86
N LYS A 319 -29.55 20.54 13.59
CA LYS A 319 -30.63 20.99 12.73
C LYS A 319 -30.23 22.18 11.88
N VAL A 320 -31.01 22.49 10.84
CA VAL A 320 -30.85 23.69 10.02
C VAL A 320 -31.60 24.85 10.67
N GLU A 321 -30.90 25.92 10.99
CA GLU A 321 -31.47 27.13 11.53
C GLU A 321 -30.96 28.38 10.81
N ARG A 322 -31.67 29.51 11.02
CA ARG A 322 -31.21 30.81 10.56
C ARG A 322 -30.04 31.28 11.41
N VAL A 323 -28.85 31.40 10.79
CA VAL A 323 -27.59 31.76 11.45
C VAL A 323 -27.13 33.19 11.15
N GLY A 324 -27.93 33.95 10.38
CA GLY A 324 -27.62 35.35 10.05
C GLY A 324 -28.36 35.85 8.82
N GLN A 325 -27.78 36.87 8.19
CA GLN A 325 -28.23 37.43 6.91
C GLN A 325 -27.05 37.70 6.00
N TYR A 326 -27.28 37.59 4.70
CA TYR A 326 -26.31 38.02 3.68
C TYR A 326 -26.38 39.57 3.51
N ALA A 327 -25.39 40.14 2.81
CA ALA A 327 -25.37 41.59 2.54
C ALA A 327 -26.62 42.13 1.80
N ASN A 328 -27.26 41.26 1.01
CA ASN A 328 -28.52 41.54 0.32
C ASN A 328 -29.77 41.35 1.20
N ARG A 329 -29.61 41.22 2.52
CA ARG A 329 -30.67 40.98 3.52
C ARG A 329 -31.42 39.65 3.41
N THR A 330 -31.00 38.73 2.53
CA THR A 330 -31.59 37.38 2.50
C THR A 330 -31.15 36.56 3.73
N PRO A 331 -32.02 35.71 4.31
CA PRO A 331 -31.66 34.87 5.45
C PRO A 331 -30.54 33.88 5.10
N LYS A 332 -29.56 33.75 5.99
CA LYS A 332 -28.51 32.76 5.91
C LYS A 332 -28.84 31.59 6.84
N TYR A 333 -28.89 30.37 6.29
CA TYR A 333 -29.15 29.16 7.05
C TYR A 333 -27.90 28.31 7.19
N GLY A 334 -27.76 27.60 8.31
CA GLY A 334 -26.65 26.70 8.57
C GLY A 334 -27.03 25.64 9.59
N LEU A 335 -26.19 24.64 9.73
CA LEU A 335 -26.35 23.60 10.74
C LEU A 335 -25.94 24.14 12.12
N VAL A 336 -26.78 23.88 13.11
CA VAL A 336 -26.53 24.19 14.52
C VAL A 336 -26.75 22.96 15.38
N ILE A 337 -26.05 22.88 16.51
CA ILE A 337 -26.25 21.85 17.53
C ILE A 337 -27.47 22.24 18.35
N VAL A 338 -28.36 21.30 18.65
CA VAL A 338 -29.60 21.50 19.41
C VAL A 338 -29.34 21.59 20.90
#